data_0e5b6699b6b793a4b0b7c962973eac83
#
_entry.id   0e5b6699b6b793a4b0b7c962973eac83
#
_cell.length_a   1.000
_cell.length_b   1.000
_cell.length_c   1.000
_cell.angle_alpha   90.00
_cell.angle_beta   90.00
_cell.angle_gamma   90.00
#
_symmetry.space_group_name_H-M   'P 1'
#
loop_
_entity.id
_entity.type
_entity.pdbx_description
1 polymer ?
#
loop_
_entity_poly.entity_id
_entity_poly.type
_entity_poly.pdbx_seq_one_letter_code
_entity_poly.pdbx_strand_id
1 'polypeptide(L)'
;MNIRNARPEDLMNMQHCNLLCLPENYQMKYYFYHGLSWPQLSYIAEDENGKIVGYVLAKMEEDPDDVPHGHITSLAVKRSHRRLGLAQKLMDQASRAMIENFNAKYVSLHVRKSNRAALHLYSNTLNFQISEVEPKYYADGEDAYAMKRDLTQMADELRKQVEQKERGRPPAPTEPPRGGEGGGCGSGGGPPQPPAVPPPPEDGGADSKDVSEVSETTESTDVKDSSEASDSAS
;
A
#
# COMPACT_ATOMS: atom_id res chain seq x y z
N MET A 1 20.53 -3.40 1.75
CA MET A 1 19.04 -3.43 1.84
C MET A 1 18.45 -2.46 0.86
N ASN A 2 17.46 -2.88 0.09
CA ASN A 2 16.80 -2.11 -0.94
C ASN A 2 15.29 -2.02 -0.67
N ILE A 3 14.67 -0.86 -1.01
CA ILE A 3 13.22 -0.69 -0.95
C ILE A 3 12.76 -0.35 -2.36
N ARG A 4 11.79 -1.11 -2.86
CA ARG A 4 11.22 -0.93 -4.18
C ARG A 4 9.71 -1.20 -4.18
N ASN A 5 9.06 -0.74 -5.22
CA ASN A 5 7.68 -1.07 -5.47
C ASN A 5 7.49 -2.59 -5.62
N ALA A 6 6.41 -3.10 -5.05
CA ALA A 6 6.07 -4.53 -5.12
C ALA A 6 5.61 -4.90 -6.54
N ARG A 7 6.05 -6.06 -7.01
CA ARG A 7 5.64 -6.65 -8.27
C ARG A 7 4.70 -7.83 -8.03
N PRO A 8 3.93 -8.29 -9.02
CA PRO A 8 3.07 -9.46 -8.86
C PRO A 8 3.79 -10.70 -8.31
N GLU A 9 5.06 -10.90 -8.70
CA GLU A 9 5.88 -12.02 -8.26
C GLU A 9 6.23 -11.96 -6.76
N ASP A 10 6.17 -10.77 -6.16
CA ASP A 10 6.50 -10.56 -4.75
C ASP A 10 5.34 -10.92 -3.81
N LEU A 11 4.11 -10.95 -4.30
CA LEU A 11 2.90 -11.07 -3.47
C LEU A 11 2.88 -12.33 -2.60
N MET A 12 3.35 -13.46 -3.13
CA MET A 12 3.48 -14.70 -2.36
C MET A 12 4.48 -14.56 -1.21
N ASN A 13 5.60 -13.90 -1.45
CA ASN A 13 6.62 -13.68 -0.44
C ASN A 13 6.23 -12.59 0.58
N MET A 14 5.40 -11.63 0.16
CA MET A 14 4.77 -10.68 1.08
C MET A 14 3.83 -11.39 2.04
N GLN A 15 2.97 -12.28 1.55
CA GLN A 15 2.11 -13.12 2.40
C GLN A 15 2.95 -13.98 3.34
N HIS A 16 4.02 -14.61 2.86
CA HIS A 16 4.92 -15.39 3.69
C HIS A 16 5.57 -14.53 4.80
N CYS A 17 5.96 -13.29 4.49
CA CYS A 17 6.46 -12.35 5.47
C CYS A 17 5.38 -11.99 6.52
N ASN A 18 4.12 -11.82 6.09
CA ASN A 18 2.99 -11.58 6.99
C ASN A 18 2.82 -12.74 7.99
N LEU A 19 2.74 -13.98 7.49
CA LEU A 19 2.58 -15.19 8.31
C LEU A 19 3.67 -15.34 9.39
N LEU A 20 4.88 -14.84 9.13
CA LEU A 20 5.99 -14.88 10.08
C LEU A 20 5.99 -13.73 11.10
N CYS A 21 5.22 -12.67 10.86
CA CYS A 21 5.38 -11.41 11.58
C CYS A 21 4.15 -10.94 12.34
N LEU A 22 2.95 -11.24 11.86
CA LEU A 22 1.71 -10.69 12.34
C LEU A 22 0.68 -11.79 12.63
N PRO A 23 -0.17 -11.63 13.66
CA PRO A 23 -1.29 -12.52 13.90
C PRO A 23 -2.41 -12.33 12.86
N GLU A 24 -2.55 -11.13 12.30
CA GLU A 24 -3.54 -10.83 11.26
C GLU A 24 -3.03 -11.34 9.91
N ASN A 25 -3.57 -12.47 9.48
CA ASN A 25 -3.21 -13.11 8.23
C ASN A 25 -4.28 -12.88 7.17
N TYR A 26 -3.85 -12.40 6.00
CA TYR A 26 -4.75 -12.17 4.89
C TYR A 26 -4.64 -13.30 3.85
N GLN A 27 -5.78 -13.67 3.27
CA GLN A 27 -5.81 -14.58 2.15
C GLN A 27 -5.15 -13.94 0.92
N MET A 28 -4.58 -14.75 0.02
CA MET A 28 -3.87 -14.28 -1.16
C MET A 28 -4.72 -13.36 -2.05
N LYS A 29 -6.04 -13.55 -2.08
CA LYS A 29 -6.97 -12.68 -2.83
C LYS A 29 -6.83 -11.19 -2.47
N TYR A 30 -6.52 -10.87 -1.20
CA TYR A 30 -6.32 -9.48 -0.77
C TYR A 30 -5.03 -8.88 -1.32
N TYR A 31 -3.96 -9.67 -1.40
CA TYR A 31 -2.71 -9.23 -2.00
C TYR A 31 -2.88 -8.97 -3.49
N PHE A 32 -3.58 -9.85 -4.21
CA PHE A 32 -3.93 -9.61 -5.61
C PHE A 32 -4.82 -8.40 -5.81
N TYR A 33 -5.84 -8.22 -4.97
CA TYR A 33 -6.73 -7.07 -5.04
C TYR A 33 -5.94 -5.75 -4.93
N HIS A 34 -5.07 -5.62 -3.93
CA HIS A 34 -4.23 -4.43 -3.76
C HIS A 34 -3.23 -4.26 -4.90
N GLY A 35 -2.55 -5.33 -5.30
CA GLY A 35 -1.53 -5.30 -6.34
C GLY A 35 -2.08 -5.01 -7.74
N LEU A 36 -3.33 -5.36 -8.02
CA LEU A 36 -3.98 -5.09 -9.30
C LEU A 36 -4.67 -3.73 -9.33
N SER A 37 -5.35 -3.35 -8.23
CA SER A 37 -6.08 -2.08 -8.16
C SER A 37 -5.15 -0.87 -7.97
N TRP A 38 -4.13 -1.01 -7.13
CA TRP A 38 -3.17 0.08 -6.82
C TRP A 38 -1.73 -0.42 -6.86
N PRO A 39 -1.21 -0.81 -8.04
CA PRO A 39 0.14 -1.36 -8.17
C PRO A 39 1.24 -0.41 -7.70
N GLN A 40 0.97 0.90 -7.64
CA GLN A 40 1.93 1.92 -7.24
C GLN A 40 2.13 2.01 -5.72
N LEU A 41 1.20 1.48 -4.90
CA LEU A 41 1.13 1.81 -3.47
C LEU A 41 1.82 0.80 -2.55
N SER A 42 2.03 -0.43 -2.99
CA SER A 42 2.67 -1.46 -2.17
C SER A 42 4.17 -1.53 -2.42
N TYR A 43 4.94 -1.64 -1.34
CA TYR A 43 6.40 -1.66 -1.38
C TYR A 43 6.95 -2.83 -0.58
N ILE A 44 8.14 -3.29 -0.98
CA ILE A 44 8.90 -4.31 -0.27
C ILE A 44 10.27 -3.79 0.14
N ALA A 45 10.78 -4.36 1.22
CA ALA A 45 12.19 -4.26 1.61
C ALA A 45 12.85 -5.62 1.39
N GLU A 46 13.96 -5.63 0.67
CA GLU A 46 14.75 -6.83 0.39
C GLU A 46 16.16 -6.71 0.96
N ASP A 47 16.71 -7.83 1.39
CA ASP A 47 18.09 -7.94 1.85
C ASP A 47 19.09 -7.98 0.69
N GLU A 48 20.36 -8.18 0.98
CA GLU A 48 21.45 -8.24 0.00
C GLU A 48 21.30 -9.43 -0.98
N ASN A 49 20.54 -10.46 -0.58
CA ASN A 49 20.28 -11.64 -1.37
C ASN A 49 18.94 -11.57 -2.13
N GLY A 50 18.26 -10.41 -2.11
CA GLY A 50 16.96 -10.23 -2.75
C GLY A 50 15.79 -10.88 -2.01
N LYS A 51 15.99 -11.30 -0.75
CA LYS A 51 14.93 -11.91 0.05
C LYS A 51 14.08 -10.81 0.72
N ILE A 52 12.77 -10.93 0.62
CA ILE A 52 11.85 -9.98 1.26
C ILE A 52 11.94 -10.12 2.78
N VAL A 53 12.25 -9.01 3.44
CA VAL A 53 12.39 -8.89 4.88
C VAL A 53 11.37 -7.94 5.52
N GLY A 54 10.63 -7.20 4.70
CA GLY A 54 9.52 -6.35 5.12
C GLY A 54 8.68 -5.93 3.93
N TYR A 55 7.47 -5.45 4.20
CA TYR A 55 6.56 -4.94 3.17
C TYR A 55 5.55 -3.96 3.78
N VAL A 56 4.96 -3.17 2.91
CA VAL A 56 3.73 -2.41 3.17
C VAL A 56 2.71 -2.75 2.08
N LEU A 57 1.48 -3.06 2.49
CA LEU A 57 0.33 -3.28 1.63
C LEU A 57 -0.64 -2.12 1.84
N ALA A 58 -0.95 -1.41 0.77
CA ALA A 58 -1.71 -0.18 0.84
C ALA A 58 -2.72 -0.06 -0.30
N LYS A 59 -3.79 0.72 -0.06
CA LYS A 59 -4.85 1.01 -1.02
C LYS A 59 -5.26 2.48 -0.95
N MET A 60 -6.02 2.96 -1.92
CA MET A 60 -6.83 4.17 -1.76
C MET A 60 -8.20 3.79 -1.22
N GLU A 61 -8.79 4.67 -0.42
CA GLU A 61 -10.20 4.56 -0.07
C GLU A 61 -11.02 5.33 -1.10
N GLU A 62 -12.12 4.72 -1.52
CA GLU A 62 -13.01 5.23 -2.55
C GLU A 62 -14.33 5.72 -1.94
N ASP A 63 -14.21 6.62 -0.96
CA ASP A 63 -15.39 7.29 -0.40
C ASP A 63 -15.65 8.58 -1.19
N PRO A 64 -16.77 8.68 -1.93
CA PRO A 64 -17.11 9.86 -2.72
C PRO A 64 -17.39 11.10 -1.85
N ASP A 65 -17.74 10.92 -0.59
CA ASP A 65 -18.08 11.98 0.35
C ASP A 65 -16.88 12.50 1.15
N ASP A 66 -15.72 11.85 1.04
CA ASP A 66 -14.49 12.25 1.70
C ASP A 66 -13.40 12.69 0.70
N VAL A 67 -12.40 13.40 1.21
CA VAL A 67 -11.23 13.77 0.40
C VAL A 67 -10.40 12.53 0.05
N PRO A 68 -9.70 12.53 -1.11
CA PRO A 68 -8.85 11.40 -1.48
C PRO A 68 -7.86 11.05 -0.37
N HIS A 69 -7.89 9.81 0.09
CA HIS A 69 -7.01 9.35 1.16
C HIS A 69 -6.60 7.90 0.97
N GLY A 70 -5.42 7.59 1.48
CA GLY A 70 -4.89 6.24 1.46
C GLY A 70 -5.16 5.47 2.74
N HIS A 71 -5.08 4.16 2.67
CA HIS A 71 -5.16 3.27 3.81
C HIS A 71 -4.02 2.25 3.80
N ILE A 72 -3.36 2.08 4.94
CA ILE A 72 -2.35 1.04 5.13
C ILE A 72 -3.04 -0.20 5.68
N THR A 73 -3.19 -1.19 4.83
CA THR A 73 -3.83 -2.46 5.20
C THR A 73 -2.92 -3.33 6.05
N SER A 74 -1.62 -3.36 5.71
CA SER A 74 -0.66 -4.19 6.45
C SER A 74 0.77 -3.66 6.32
N LEU A 75 1.50 -3.69 7.42
CA LEU A 75 2.92 -3.34 7.49
C LEU A 75 3.64 -4.36 8.35
N ALA A 76 4.64 -5.02 7.81
CA ALA A 76 5.45 -5.97 8.56
C ALA A 76 6.94 -5.88 8.23
N VAL A 77 7.75 -6.11 9.25
CA VAL A 77 9.22 -6.28 9.12
C VAL A 77 9.62 -7.49 9.93
N LYS A 78 10.38 -8.41 9.31
CA LYS A 78 10.91 -9.60 9.97
C LYS A 78 11.71 -9.23 11.22
N ARG A 79 11.56 -10.02 12.27
CA ARG A 79 12.16 -9.75 13.59
C ARG A 79 13.66 -9.47 13.52
N SER A 80 14.39 -10.20 12.65
CA SER A 80 15.82 -10.04 12.42
C SER A 80 16.22 -8.69 11.81
N HIS A 81 15.29 -7.99 11.17
CA HIS A 81 15.52 -6.74 10.45
C HIS A 81 14.78 -5.53 11.04
N ARG A 82 14.23 -5.69 12.25
CA ARG A 82 13.58 -4.58 12.96
C ARG A 82 14.61 -3.59 13.50
N ARG A 83 14.17 -2.37 13.83
CA ARG A 83 14.98 -1.24 14.34
C ARG A 83 16.05 -0.74 13.35
N LEU A 84 15.92 -1.04 12.07
CA LEU A 84 16.77 -0.53 10.99
C LEU A 84 16.09 0.59 10.18
N GLY A 85 14.98 1.14 10.67
CA GLY A 85 14.22 2.18 9.98
C GLY A 85 13.42 1.70 8.76
N LEU A 86 13.34 0.38 8.51
CA LEU A 86 12.67 -0.15 7.32
C LEU A 86 11.17 0.15 7.30
N ALA A 87 10.49 0.03 8.44
CA ALA A 87 9.07 0.34 8.54
C ALA A 87 8.79 1.80 8.17
N GLN A 88 9.60 2.73 8.69
CA GLN A 88 9.50 4.15 8.33
C GLN A 88 9.71 4.37 6.83
N LYS A 89 10.77 3.81 6.26
CA LYS A 89 11.06 3.97 4.82
C LYS A 89 9.96 3.39 3.93
N LEU A 90 9.37 2.24 4.30
CA LEU A 90 8.26 1.64 3.59
C LEU A 90 7.02 2.55 3.64
N MET A 91 6.69 3.08 4.81
CA MET A 91 5.57 3.99 5.00
C MET A 91 5.73 5.31 4.25
N ASP A 92 6.94 5.87 4.25
CA ASP A 92 7.24 7.12 3.54
C ASP A 92 7.14 6.91 2.02
N GLN A 93 7.58 5.77 1.48
CA GLN A 93 7.42 5.45 0.06
C GLN A 93 5.94 5.28 -0.32
N ALA A 94 5.15 4.55 0.47
CA ALA A 94 3.72 4.40 0.22
C ALA A 94 2.99 5.75 0.30
N SER A 95 3.26 6.57 1.32
CA SER A 95 2.67 7.90 1.48
C SER A 95 3.02 8.82 0.31
N ARG A 96 4.27 8.80 -0.13
CA ARG A 96 4.73 9.54 -1.30
C ARG A 96 3.99 9.12 -2.56
N ALA A 97 3.86 7.82 -2.81
CA ALA A 97 3.13 7.30 -3.96
C ALA A 97 1.64 7.66 -3.93
N MET A 98 1.01 7.68 -2.75
CA MET A 98 -0.37 8.15 -2.57
C MET A 98 -0.54 9.62 -2.97
N ILE A 99 0.43 10.47 -2.63
CA ILE A 99 0.42 11.89 -3.03
C ILE A 99 0.63 12.03 -4.53
N GLU A 100 1.69 11.42 -5.07
CA GLU A 100 2.11 11.59 -6.46
C GLU A 100 1.11 11.04 -7.47
N ASN A 101 0.47 9.90 -7.17
CA ASN A 101 -0.42 9.22 -8.11
C ASN A 101 -1.92 9.52 -7.87
N PHE A 102 -2.31 9.85 -6.64
CA PHE A 102 -3.73 9.95 -6.25
C PHE A 102 -4.08 11.26 -5.53
N ASN A 103 -3.11 12.16 -5.33
CA ASN A 103 -3.33 13.43 -4.63
C ASN A 103 -3.95 13.26 -3.23
N ALA A 104 -3.58 12.19 -2.54
CA ALA A 104 -4.07 11.88 -1.22
C ALA A 104 -3.78 13.01 -0.22
N LYS A 105 -4.76 13.33 0.61
CA LYS A 105 -4.67 14.39 1.63
C LYS A 105 -4.23 13.85 2.98
N TYR A 106 -4.58 12.63 3.28
CA TYR A 106 -4.14 11.92 4.48
C TYR A 106 -3.99 10.43 4.20
N VAL A 107 -3.41 9.72 5.14
CA VAL A 107 -3.33 8.26 5.16
C VAL A 107 -3.83 7.76 6.50
N SER A 108 -4.59 6.66 6.49
CA SER A 108 -5.15 6.02 7.67
C SER A 108 -4.59 4.62 7.88
N LEU A 109 -4.73 4.14 9.10
CA LEU A 109 -4.46 2.74 9.47
C LEU A 109 -5.20 2.36 10.76
N HIS A 110 -5.28 1.05 11.01
CA HIS A 110 -5.73 0.50 12.27
C HIS A 110 -4.60 -0.23 12.99
N VAL A 111 -4.52 -0.10 14.29
CA VAL A 111 -3.49 -0.74 15.11
C VAL A 111 -4.09 -1.22 16.43
N ARG A 112 -3.71 -2.43 16.86
CA ARG A 112 -4.11 -2.98 18.17
C ARG A 112 -3.71 -2.04 19.31
N LYS A 113 -4.60 -1.85 20.26
CA LYS A 113 -4.32 -1.03 21.46
C LYS A 113 -3.15 -1.59 22.27
N SER A 114 -2.95 -2.89 22.26
CA SER A 114 -1.84 -3.57 22.95
C SER A 114 -0.49 -3.44 22.23
N ASN A 115 -0.48 -3.10 20.93
CA ASN A 115 0.75 -3.04 20.14
C ASN A 115 1.54 -1.75 20.38
N ARG A 116 2.15 -1.62 21.58
CA ARG A 116 2.90 -0.44 22.01
C ARG A 116 4.05 -0.07 21.06
N ALA A 117 4.72 -1.08 20.47
CA ALA A 117 5.83 -0.83 19.56
C ALA A 117 5.37 -0.17 18.25
N ALA A 118 4.27 -0.63 17.69
CA ALA A 118 3.67 -0.02 16.51
C ALA A 118 3.11 1.38 16.83
N LEU A 119 2.43 1.54 17.95
CA LEU A 119 1.93 2.84 18.40
C LEU A 119 3.06 3.87 18.54
N HIS A 120 4.19 3.47 19.13
CA HIS A 120 5.36 4.35 19.22
C HIS A 120 5.90 4.75 17.84
N LEU A 121 5.98 3.80 16.89
CA LEU A 121 6.40 4.08 15.52
C LEU A 121 5.45 5.08 14.85
N TYR A 122 4.14 4.81 14.91
CA TYR A 122 3.16 5.63 14.23
C TYR A 122 3.05 7.03 14.84
N SER A 123 2.96 7.14 16.18
CA SER A 123 2.77 8.43 16.82
C SER A 123 4.05 9.28 16.86
N ASN A 124 5.20 8.67 17.22
CA ASN A 124 6.41 9.44 17.51
C ASN A 124 7.33 9.60 16.31
N THR A 125 7.35 8.62 15.41
CA THR A 125 8.27 8.66 14.26
C THR A 125 7.55 9.13 12.98
N LEU A 126 6.31 8.70 12.78
CA LEU A 126 5.56 8.94 11.55
C LEU A 126 4.45 10.01 11.70
N ASN A 127 4.30 10.59 12.88
CA ASN A 127 3.34 11.67 13.17
C ASN A 127 1.87 11.32 12.87
N PHE A 128 1.48 10.06 13.07
CA PHE A 128 0.09 9.67 13.07
C PHE A 128 -0.59 10.10 14.37
N GLN A 129 -1.84 10.48 14.29
CA GLN A 129 -2.69 10.82 15.43
C GLN A 129 -3.84 9.84 15.52
N ILE A 130 -4.23 9.50 16.76
CA ILE A 130 -5.41 8.67 17.01
C ILE A 130 -6.63 9.53 16.67
N SER A 131 -7.44 9.08 15.72
CA SER A 131 -8.68 9.73 15.33
C SER A 131 -9.87 9.14 16.07
N GLU A 132 -9.88 7.83 16.28
CA GLU A 132 -11.00 7.10 16.87
C GLU A 132 -10.54 5.81 17.55
N VAL A 133 -11.39 5.27 18.40
CA VAL A 133 -11.24 3.93 19.01
C VAL A 133 -12.32 3.04 18.43
N GLU A 134 -11.91 1.99 17.71
CA GLU A 134 -12.80 0.99 17.14
C GLU A 134 -12.94 -0.18 18.14
N PRO A 135 -14.09 -0.32 18.82
CA PRO A 135 -14.27 -1.38 19.80
C PRO A 135 -14.42 -2.73 19.11
N LYS A 136 -13.77 -3.75 19.66
CA LYS A 136 -13.84 -5.13 19.19
C LYS A 136 -13.50 -5.30 17.70
N TYR A 137 -12.58 -4.51 17.21
CA TYR A 137 -12.19 -4.47 15.80
C TYR A 137 -11.55 -5.78 15.33
N TYR A 138 -10.71 -6.40 16.16
CA TYR A 138 -10.02 -7.64 15.82
C TYR A 138 -10.87 -8.88 16.16
N ALA A 139 -10.61 -9.99 15.46
CA ALA A 139 -11.37 -11.23 15.61
C ALA A 139 -11.36 -11.80 17.05
N ASP A 140 -10.31 -11.52 17.82
CA ASP A 140 -10.18 -11.87 19.23
C ASP A 140 -10.90 -10.90 20.19
N GLY A 141 -11.58 -9.89 19.64
CA GLY A 141 -12.31 -8.87 20.39
C GLY A 141 -11.47 -7.73 20.93
N GLU A 142 -10.18 -7.64 20.56
CA GLU A 142 -9.36 -6.49 20.93
C GLU A 142 -9.79 -5.23 20.16
N ASP A 143 -9.76 -4.08 20.86
CA ASP A 143 -10.01 -2.78 20.25
C ASP A 143 -8.83 -2.33 19.37
N ALA A 144 -9.14 -1.56 18.34
CA ALA A 144 -8.15 -0.85 17.55
C ALA A 144 -8.13 0.65 17.83
N TYR A 145 -7.00 1.29 17.61
CA TYR A 145 -6.92 2.71 17.32
C TYR A 145 -6.97 2.90 15.82
N ALA A 146 -7.95 3.66 15.33
CA ALA A 146 -7.91 4.26 14.01
C ALA A 146 -6.97 5.46 14.08
N MET A 147 -5.95 5.49 13.23
CA MET A 147 -4.95 6.55 13.22
C MET A 147 -4.87 7.18 11.83
N LYS A 148 -4.65 8.50 11.80
CA LYS A 148 -4.52 9.28 10.58
C LYS A 148 -3.25 10.14 10.61
N ARG A 149 -2.63 10.30 9.43
CA ARG A 149 -1.51 11.23 9.21
C ARG A 149 -1.87 12.15 8.07
N ASP A 150 -1.84 13.45 8.31
CA ASP A 150 -1.97 14.46 7.27
C ASP A 150 -0.76 14.43 6.33
N LEU A 151 -1.00 14.48 5.02
CA LEU A 151 0.03 14.42 3.99
C LEU A 151 0.29 15.77 3.32
N THR A 152 -0.40 16.83 3.72
CA THR A 152 -0.32 18.15 3.08
C THR A 152 1.09 18.71 3.10
N GLN A 153 1.76 18.64 4.26
CA GLN A 153 3.13 19.12 4.41
C GLN A 153 4.10 18.34 3.50
N MET A 154 3.99 17.02 3.48
CA MET A 154 4.82 16.17 2.59
C MET A 154 4.56 16.49 1.12
N ALA A 155 3.30 16.73 0.74
CA ALA A 155 2.95 17.12 -0.62
C ALA A 155 3.59 18.45 -1.03
N ASP A 156 3.61 19.45 -0.14
CA ASP A 156 4.25 20.73 -0.40
C ASP A 156 5.77 20.61 -0.52
N GLU A 157 6.39 19.78 0.30
CA GLU A 157 7.83 19.49 0.21
C GLU A 157 8.20 18.81 -1.12
N LEU A 158 7.40 17.82 -1.54
CA LEU A 158 7.59 17.14 -2.83
C LEU A 158 7.44 18.09 -4.00
N ARG A 159 6.43 18.97 -3.97
CA ARG A 159 6.22 20.00 -5.00
C ARG A 159 7.43 20.94 -5.12
N LYS A 160 7.94 21.43 -3.99
CA LYS A 160 9.14 22.28 -3.94
C LYS A 160 10.38 21.58 -4.51
N GLN A 161 10.55 20.28 -4.23
CA GLN A 161 11.65 19.48 -4.78
C GLN A 161 11.57 19.34 -6.30
N VAL A 162 10.38 19.14 -6.86
CA VAL A 162 10.15 19.08 -8.31
C VAL A 162 10.49 20.42 -8.97
N GLU A 163 9.97 21.52 -8.43
CA GLU A 163 10.23 22.88 -8.94
C GLU A 163 11.74 23.23 -8.92
N GLN A 164 12.46 22.86 -7.87
CA GLN A 164 13.90 23.07 -7.78
C GLN A 164 14.67 22.26 -8.83
N LYS A 165 14.24 21.02 -9.07
CA LYS A 165 14.85 20.14 -10.08
C LYS A 165 14.62 20.65 -11.50
N GLU A 166 13.46 21.23 -11.77
CA GLU A 166 13.15 21.83 -13.06
C GLU A 166 13.96 23.11 -13.30
N ARG A 167 14.11 23.97 -12.30
CA ARG A 167 14.93 25.20 -12.38
C ARG A 167 16.42 24.93 -12.57
N GLY A 168 16.91 23.77 -12.11
CA GLY A 168 18.31 23.35 -12.26
C GLY A 168 18.62 22.63 -13.59
N ARG A 169 17.64 22.41 -14.46
CA ARG A 169 17.83 21.75 -15.75
C ARG A 169 18.39 22.76 -16.74
N PRO A 170 19.56 22.50 -17.37
CA PRO A 170 20.05 23.36 -18.44
C PRO A 170 19.03 23.43 -19.59
N PRO A 171 18.85 24.59 -20.23
CA PRO A 171 17.96 24.68 -21.38
C PRO A 171 18.41 23.68 -22.47
N ALA A 172 17.44 22.97 -23.02
CA ALA A 172 17.68 22.03 -24.09
C ALA A 172 18.41 22.77 -25.23
N PRO A 173 19.41 22.15 -25.89
CA PRO A 173 20.09 22.78 -27.04
C PRO A 173 19.04 23.14 -28.07
N THR A 174 18.91 24.42 -28.38
CA THR A 174 18.14 24.92 -29.52
C THR A 174 18.81 24.39 -30.78
N GLU A 175 18.14 23.50 -31.52
CA GLU A 175 18.55 23.14 -32.85
C GLU A 175 18.64 24.42 -33.72
N PRO A 176 19.73 24.60 -34.46
CA PRO A 176 19.83 25.74 -35.36
C PRO A 176 18.77 25.63 -36.47
N PRO A 177 18.19 26.75 -36.93
CA PRO A 177 17.20 26.73 -38.00
C PRO A 177 17.85 26.20 -39.27
N ARG A 178 17.38 25.08 -39.78
CA ARG A 178 17.73 24.61 -41.12
C ARG A 178 17.08 25.57 -42.09
N GLY A 179 17.97 26.28 -42.78
CA GLY A 179 17.63 27.16 -43.88
C GLY A 179 16.83 26.42 -44.95
N GLY A 180 15.82 27.11 -45.48
CA GLY A 180 14.93 26.61 -46.48
C GLY A 180 15.58 26.48 -47.85
N GLU A 181 15.00 25.62 -48.65
CA GLU A 181 14.74 25.87 -50.06
C GLU A 181 13.77 24.84 -50.65
N GLY A 182 12.70 25.35 -51.19
CA GLY A 182 12.21 24.97 -52.52
C GLY A 182 11.28 23.80 -52.70
N GLY A 183 9.99 24.10 -52.83
CA GLY A 183 9.23 23.60 -53.98
C GLY A 183 8.55 22.24 -53.86
N GLY A 184 7.22 22.21 -54.01
CA GLY A 184 6.54 21.05 -54.57
C GLY A 184 5.19 20.68 -53.91
N CYS A 185 4.13 21.05 -54.59
CA CYS A 185 2.74 20.59 -54.42
C CYS A 185 2.57 19.09 -54.19
N GLY A 186 1.57 18.72 -53.36
CA GLY A 186 1.08 17.33 -53.32
C GLY A 186 0.11 17.06 -52.16
N SER A 187 -1.15 17.08 -52.47
CA SER A 187 -2.36 16.53 -51.88
C SER A 187 -2.26 15.57 -50.71
N GLY A 188 -3.05 15.82 -49.66
CA GLY A 188 -4.04 14.93 -49.07
C GLY A 188 -3.53 13.71 -48.27
N GLY A 189 -3.77 13.72 -46.99
CA GLY A 189 -3.69 12.53 -46.14
C GLY A 189 -3.60 12.91 -44.68
N GLY A 190 -4.74 13.05 -44.02
CA GLY A 190 -4.81 13.18 -42.57
C GLY A 190 -4.29 11.93 -41.88
N PRO A 191 -3.77 12.05 -40.66
CA PRO A 191 -3.30 10.90 -39.89
C PRO A 191 -4.45 9.95 -39.57
N PRO A 192 -4.21 8.63 -39.54
CA PRO A 192 -5.23 7.65 -39.23
C PRO A 192 -5.62 7.77 -37.76
N GLN A 193 -6.93 7.85 -37.51
CA GLN A 193 -7.50 7.72 -36.17
C GLN A 193 -7.31 6.29 -35.67
N PRO A 194 -7.04 6.07 -34.36
CA PRO A 194 -7.05 4.76 -33.78
C PRO A 194 -8.49 4.20 -33.76
N PRO A 195 -8.66 2.87 -33.89
CA PRO A 195 -9.99 2.25 -33.91
C PRO A 195 -10.71 2.44 -32.57
N ALA A 196 -12.00 2.77 -32.67
CA ALA A 196 -12.90 2.91 -31.54
C ALA A 196 -13.05 1.57 -30.80
N VAL A 197 -12.83 1.59 -29.49
CA VAL A 197 -13.13 0.49 -28.59
C VAL A 197 -14.66 0.49 -28.39
N PRO A 198 -15.36 -0.66 -28.55
CA PRO A 198 -16.79 -0.74 -28.27
C PRO A 198 -17.06 -0.59 -26.78
N PRO A 199 -18.19 0.01 -26.37
CA PRO A 199 -18.56 0.13 -24.97
C PRO A 199 -18.90 -1.25 -24.39
N PRO A 200 -18.62 -1.46 -23.07
CA PRO A 200 -19.01 -2.68 -22.39
C PRO A 200 -20.55 -2.78 -22.31
N PRO A 201 -21.13 -3.99 -22.28
CA PRO A 201 -22.56 -4.17 -22.17
C PRO A 201 -23.06 -3.69 -20.80
N GLU A 202 -24.13 -2.91 -20.83
CA GLU A 202 -24.91 -2.57 -19.65
C GLU A 202 -25.58 -3.85 -19.15
N ASP A 203 -25.22 -4.29 -17.95
CA ASP A 203 -25.99 -5.30 -17.22
C ASP A 203 -26.47 -4.70 -15.91
N GLY A 204 -27.78 -4.94 -15.69
CA GLY A 204 -28.59 -4.26 -14.74
C GLY A 204 -28.21 -4.42 -13.28
N GLY A 205 -28.67 -3.46 -12.51
CA GLY A 205 -28.42 -3.24 -11.12
C GLY A 205 -28.55 -4.44 -10.21
N ALA A 206 -27.62 -4.51 -9.27
CA ALA A 206 -27.78 -5.12 -7.95
C ALA A 206 -26.89 -4.39 -6.97
N ASP A 207 -27.56 -3.79 -6.04
CA ASP A 207 -27.25 -3.35 -4.70
C ASP A 207 -25.84 -3.76 -4.19
N SER A 208 -24.89 -2.83 -4.20
CA SER A 208 -23.60 -3.01 -3.54
C SER A 208 -23.73 -2.67 -2.06
N LYS A 209 -24.18 -3.64 -1.29
CA LYS A 209 -23.96 -3.62 0.15
C LYS A 209 -22.49 -3.88 0.43
N ASP A 210 -21.93 -2.93 1.15
CA ASP A 210 -20.74 -2.93 1.96
C ASP A 210 -20.23 -4.36 2.31
N VAL A 211 -19.08 -4.76 1.75
CA VAL A 211 -18.39 -6.01 2.08
C VAL A 211 -17.16 -5.71 2.90
N SER A 212 -17.33 -5.02 4.02
CA SER A 212 -16.32 -4.90 5.06
C SER A 212 -16.52 -5.91 6.19
N GLU A 213 -17.13 -7.06 5.90
CA GLU A 213 -17.31 -8.12 6.89
C GLU A 213 -17.09 -9.50 6.26
N VAL A 214 -15.85 -9.99 6.33
CA VAL A 214 -15.62 -11.43 6.32
C VAL A 214 -14.66 -11.77 7.45
N SER A 215 -15.22 -11.86 8.65
CA SER A 215 -14.73 -12.68 9.73
C SER A 215 -15.05 -14.13 9.38
N GLU A 216 -14.17 -14.86 8.73
CA GLU A 216 -14.28 -16.31 8.69
C GLU A 216 -13.50 -16.90 9.86
N THR A 217 -14.26 -17.44 10.78
CA THR A 217 -13.87 -18.33 11.87
C THR A 217 -13.05 -19.49 11.33
N THR A 218 -11.80 -19.57 11.70
CA THR A 218 -11.07 -20.84 11.65
C THR A 218 -11.48 -21.65 12.87
N GLU A 219 -12.20 -22.76 12.63
CA GLU A 219 -12.46 -23.78 13.63
C GLU A 219 -11.14 -24.29 14.19
N SER A 220 -10.98 -24.09 15.49
CA SER A 220 -9.92 -24.71 16.26
C SER A 220 -10.38 -26.14 16.58
N THR A 221 -9.82 -27.12 15.92
CA THR A 221 -9.97 -28.51 16.31
C THR A 221 -9.13 -28.77 17.55
N ASP A 222 -9.81 -28.84 18.69
CA ASP A 222 -9.27 -29.36 19.92
C ASP A 222 -8.86 -30.83 19.76
N VAL A 223 -7.58 -31.08 19.72
CA VAL A 223 -7.04 -32.41 19.96
C VAL A 223 -6.77 -32.52 21.47
N LYS A 224 -7.70 -33.12 22.20
CA LYS A 224 -7.47 -33.61 23.55
C LYS A 224 -6.50 -34.78 23.47
N ASP A 225 -5.28 -34.57 23.89
CA ASP A 225 -4.40 -35.67 24.27
C ASP A 225 -4.57 -35.98 25.77
N SER A 226 -5.18 -37.11 25.99
CA SER A 226 -5.34 -37.70 27.34
C SER A 226 -4.20 -38.66 27.58
N SER A 227 -3.17 -38.26 28.29
CA SER A 227 -2.22 -39.19 28.88
C SER A 227 -2.42 -39.27 30.40
N GLU A 228 -3.14 -40.30 30.81
CA GLU A 228 -3.15 -40.74 32.18
C GLU A 228 -1.77 -41.28 32.57
N ALA A 229 -1.18 -40.69 33.58
CA ALA A 229 -0.06 -41.27 34.29
C ALA A 229 -0.59 -41.89 35.59
N SER A 230 -0.62 -43.19 35.61
CA SER A 230 -0.89 -43.97 36.83
C SER A 230 0.32 -44.00 37.74
N ASP A 231 0.08 -43.55 38.94
CA ASP A 231 0.90 -43.64 40.12
C ASP A 231 0.89 -45.07 40.68
N SER A 232 2.00 -45.52 41.26
CA SER A 232 2.06 -46.55 42.26
C SER A 232 3.31 -46.42 43.11
N ALA A 233 3.10 -45.91 44.24
CA ALA A 233 3.44 -46.34 45.60
C ALA A 233 4.66 -47.25 45.82
N SER A 234 5.56 -46.84 46.64
CA SER A 234 6.04 -47.38 47.92
C SER A 234 7.01 -46.42 48.58
#